data_c10fe6ad32b0264111da69efacf73d6d
#
_entry.id   c10fe6ad32b0264111da69efacf73d6d
#
_cell.length_a   1.000
_cell.length_b   1.000
_cell.length_c   1.000
_cell.angle_alpha   90.00
_cell.angle_beta   90.00
_cell.angle_gamma   90.00
#
_symmetry.space_group_name_H-M   'P 1'
#
loop_
_entity.id
_entity.type
_entity.pdbx_description
1 polymer ?
#
loop_
_entity_poly.entity_id
_entity_poly.type
_entity_poly.pdbx_seq_one_letter_code
_entity_poly.pdbx_strand_id
1 'polypeptide(L)'
;MSCLTIETVIGREIMDSRGNPTVEAEVVLAGGAIGRGAAPSGASTGEFEALELRDGDTNRYLGKGVTKAVANINGPIRDALAGMDASDIYAVDAAMIQADGTKDKSNLGANAILAVSIAAARAASIALDIPLYRFLGGISGNRLPVPMMNILTGGAHAANTVDVQEFMIMPVGAPSFREALRMCAEVFHALAALLKAEGLATSVGDEGGFAPDLASDEQAIQYILKAVEKAGYVPGKDFMLAMDAASSEWKGEKKGEYVLPKAGTKFTSEELIAHWKQLVEKYPIISIEDALDEEDWDGWKLLTQELGDTVQLVGDDLFVTNTERLKKGIDNGCGNSILIKLNQIGSVSETLEAIKMAHKAGYTAISSHRSGETEDTTIADLAVALNTCQIKTGAPSRTERVAKYNQLLRIEEELGASAVYPGMGAFNVKR
;
A
#
# COMPACT_ATOMS: atom_id res chain seq x y z
N MET A 1 -10.60 -29.91 -22.30
CA MET A 1 -10.19 -28.60 -21.79
C MET A 1 -9.33 -28.80 -20.54
N SER A 2 -8.30 -28.01 -20.35
CA SER A 2 -7.53 -28.02 -19.12
C SER A 2 -8.40 -27.54 -17.95
N CYS A 3 -8.17 -28.05 -16.73
CA CYS A 3 -8.88 -27.55 -15.52
C CYS A 3 -8.61 -26.07 -15.24
N LEU A 4 -7.57 -25.49 -15.84
CA LEU A 4 -7.18 -24.08 -15.74
C LEU A 4 -7.83 -23.17 -16.78
N THR A 5 -8.61 -23.73 -17.72
CA THR A 5 -9.29 -22.94 -18.77
C THR A 5 -10.36 -22.05 -18.19
N ILE A 6 -10.34 -20.77 -18.50
CA ILE A 6 -11.36 -19.80 -18.09
C ILE A 6 -12.66 -20.10 -18.84
N GLU A 7 -13.71 -20.45 -18.11
CA GLU A 7 -15.03 -20.72 -18.65
C GLU A 7 -15.86 -19.43 -18.71
N THR A 8 -15.85 -18.64 -17.63
CA THR A 8 -16.56 -17.35 -17.57
C THR A 8 -15.95 -16.42 -16.54
N VAL A 9 -16.29 -15.15 -16.65
CA VAL A 9 -15.95 -14.09 -15.73
C VAL A 9 -17.22 -13.35 -15.34
N ILE A 10 -17.40 -13.08 -14.04
CA ILE A 10 -18.58 -12.43 -13.50
C ILE A 10 -18.13 -11.22 -12.68
N GLY A 11 -18.63 -10.04 -13.00
CA GLY A 11 -18.40 -8.82 -12.25
C GLY A 11 -19.63 -8.41 -11.43
N ARG A 12 -19.38 -7.78 -10.28
CA ARG A 12 -20.41 -7.18 -9.44
C ARG A 12 -19.91 -5.94 -8.74
N GLU A 13 -20.86 -5.10 -8.35
CA GLU A 13 -20.61 -3.96 -7.47
C GLU A 13 -20.71 -4.43 -6.02
N ILE A 14 -19.69 -4.12 -5.22
CA ILE A 14 -19.68 -4.33 -3.76
C ILE A 14 -19.41 -3.01 -3.06
N MET A 15 -19.44 -2.99 -1.74
CA MET A 15 -19.17 -1.80 -0.93
C MET A 15 -17.78 -1.87 -0.30
N ASP A 16 -17.04 -0.76 -0.36
CA ASP A 16 -15.75 -0.62 0.31
C ASP A 16 -15.88 -0.15 1.77
N SER A 17 -14.76 -0.05 2.47
CA SER A 17 -14.68 0.34 3.89
C SER A 17 -15.13 1.77 4.19
N ARG A 18 -15.28 2.62 3.16
CA ARG A 18 -15.79 3.98 3.26
C ARG A 18 -17.26 4.11 2.89
N GLY A 19 -17.93 3.00 2.58
CA GLY A 19 -19.32 2.99 2.12
C GLY A 19 -19.49 3.43 0.67
N ASN A 20 -18.43 3.42 -0.14
CA ASN A 20 -18.48 3.66 -1.56
C ASN A 20 -18.52 2.34 -2.34
N PRO A 21 -19.18 2.30 -3.51
CA PRO A 21 -19.12 1.12 -4.35
C PRO A 21 -17.73 0.89 -4.92
N THR A 22 -17.36 -0.38 -5.09
CA THR A 22 -16.17 -0.83 -5.80
C THR A 22 -16.45 -2.11 -6.57
N VAL A 23 -15.49 -2.59 -7.32
CA VAL A 23 -15.63 -3.70 -8.26
C VAL A 23 -15.10 -4.99 -7.65
N GLU A 24 -15.89 -6.05 -7.72
CA GLU A 24 -15.47 -7.42 -7.45
C GLU A 24 -15.70 -8.28 -8.68
N ALA A 25 -14.78 -9.20 -8.96
CA ALA A 25 -14.91 -10.17 -10.03
C ALA A 25 -14.75 -11.61 -9.50
N GLU A 26 -15.39 -12.53 -10.18
CA GLU A 26 -15.14 -13.97 -10.08
C GLU A 26 -14.70 -14.52 -11.43
N VAL A 27 -13.66 -15.34 -11.41
CA VAL A 27 -13.22 -16.13 -12.56
C VAL A 27 -13.54 -17.59 -12.28
N VAL A 28 -14.35 -18.20 -13.16
CA VAL A 28 -14.78 -19.60 -13.09
C VAL A 28 -13.99 -20.41 -14.09
N LEU A 29 -13.33 -21.45 -13.62
CA LEU A 29 -12.53 -22.36 -14.47
C LEU A 29 -13.31 -23.62 -14.82
N ALA A 30 -12.99 -24.21 -15.98
CA ALA A 30 -13.59 -25.47 -16.47
C ALA A 30 -13.45 -26.63 -15.48
N GLY A 31 -12.44 -26.61 -14.61
CA GLY A 31 -12.26 -27.58 -13.54
C GLY A 31 -13.14 -27.32 -12.31
N GLY A 32 -13.98 -26.29 -12.31
CA GLY A 32 -14.89 -25.93 -11.22
C GLY A 32 -14.28 -24.99 -10.15
N ALA A 33 -13.00 -24.66 -10.24
CA ALA A 33 -12.40 -23.68 -9.32
C ALA A 33 -12.94 -22.27 -9.61
N ILE A 34 -13.20 -21.51 -8.55
CA ILE A 34 -13.68 -20.12 -8.62
C ILE A 34 -12.73 -19.27 -7.80
N GLY A 35 -12.12 -18.26 -8.43
CA GLY A 35 -11.32 -17.24 -7.77
C GLY A 35 -12.07 -15.92 -7.74
N ARG A 36 -11.95 -15.20 -6.63
CA ARG A 36 -12.58 -13.88 -6.41
C ARG A 36 -11.49 -12.84 -6.20
N GLY A 37 -11.69 -11.65 -6.75
CA GLY A 37 -10.82 -10.50 -6.56
C GLY A 37 -11.61 -9.21 -6.49
N ALA A 38 -11.18 -8.28 -5.63
CA ALA A 38 -11.81 -6.99 -5.48
C ALA A 38 -10.76 -5.87 -5.62
N ALA A 39 -11.15 -4.75 -6.24
CA ALA A 39 -10.29 -3.59 -6.40
C ALA A 39 -10.48 -2.63 -5.22
N PRO A 40 -9.39 -2.16 -4.56
CA PRO A 40 -9.46 -1.08 -3.59
C PRO A 40 -9.60 0.27 -4.29
N SER A 41 -9.85 1.34 -3.51
CA SER A 41 -10.01 2.71 -4.00
C SER A 41 -9.24 3.71 -3.15
N GLY A 42 -8.51 4.64 -3.76
CA GLY A 42 -7.81 5.72 -3.06
C GLY A 42 -8.72 6.90 -2.67
N ALA A 43 -8.39 7.61 -1.60
CA ALA A 43 -8.98 8.91 -1.27
C ALA A 43 -8.23 10.04 -1.98
N SER A 44 -6.90 10.03 -1.90
CA SER A 44 -5.99 10.80 -2.73
C SER A 44 -5.47 9.91 -3.86
N THR A 45 -5.34 10.45 -5.06
CA THR A 45 -4.83 9.72 -6.23
C THR A 45 -3.71 10.55 -6.85
N GLY A 46 -2.56 9.91 -7.11
CA GLY A 46 -1.48 10.52 -7.88
C GLY A 46 -1.94 10.85 -9.30
N GLU A 47 -1.43 11.92 -9.86
CA GLU A 47 -1.79 12.41 -11.21
C GLU A 47 -1.57 11.33 -12.30
N PHE A 48 -0.63 10.42 -12.08
CA PHE A 48 -0.19 9.42 -13.06
C PHE A 48 -0.73 8.02 -12.81
N GLU A 49 -1.71 7.86 -11.91
CA GLU A 49 -2.37 6.57 -11.67
C GLU A 49 -3.21 6.13 -12.87
N ALA A 50 -3.35 4.80 -13.07
CA ALA A 50 -4.33 4.26 -14.00
C ALA A 50 -5.77 4.63 -13.59
N LEU A 51 -6.67 4.78 -14.55
CA LEU A 51 -8.00 5.32 -14.33
C LEU A 51 -8.92 4.35 -13.59
N GLU A 52 -9.40 4.75 -12.42
CA GLU A 52 -10.54 4.12 -11.76
C GLU A 52 -11.82 4.59 -12.43
N LEU A 53 -12.51 3.68 -13.12
CA LEU A 53 -13.73 4.02 -13.88
C LEU A 53 -14.92 4.13 -12.94
N ARG A 54 -15.49 5.33 -12.85
CA ARG A 54 -16.71 5.68 -12.12
C ARG A 54 -17.82 6.10 -13.09
N ASP A 55 -19.07 5.85 -12.70
CA ASP A 55 -20.24 6.13 -13.57
C ASP A 55 -20.49 7.61 -13.80
N GLY A 56 -20.20 8.45 -12.79
CA GLY A 56 -20.48 9.89 -12.84
C GLY A 56 -21.96 10.26 -12.73
N ASP A 57 -22.86 9.30 -12.53
CA ASP A 57 -24.30 9.56 -12.30
C ASP A 57 -24.50 10.01 -10.85
N THR A 58 -24.73 11.31 -10.68
CA THR A 58 -24.92 11.94 -9.36
C THR A 58 -26.16 11.46 -8.61
N ASN A 59 -27.14 10.87 -9.31
CA ASN A 59 -28.35 10.30 -8.70
C ASN A 59 -28.12 8.93 -8.05
N ARG A 60 -26.95 8.33 -8.31
CA ARG A 60 -26.59 7.02 -7.77
C ARG A 60 -25.21 7.08 -7.15
N TYR A 61 -25.09 6.77 -5.83
CA TYR A 61 -23.84 6.86 -5.07
C TYR A 61 -23.06 8.17 -5.26
N LEU A 62 -23.77 9.28 -5.44
CA LEU A 62 -23.17 10.62 -5.64
C LEU A 62 -22.13 10.66 -6.78
N GLY A 63 -22.36 9.89 -7.84
CA GLY A 63 -21.47 9.78 -9.00
C GLY A 63 -20.39 8.68 -8.87
N LYS A 64 -20.28 8.04 -7.72
CA LYS A 64 -19.23 7.04 -7.45
C LYS A 64 -19.59 5.59 -7.83
N GLY A 65 -20.73 5.36 -8.45
CA GLY A 65 -21.14 4.04 -8.95
C GLY A 65 -20.09 3.43 -9.89
N VAL A 66 -20.08 2.09 -10.01
CA VAL A 66 -19.13 1.34 -10.85
C VAL A 66 -19.84 0.40 -11.83
N THR A 67 -21.08 0.70 -12.19
CA THR A 67 -21.88 -0.16 -13.09
C THR A 67 -21.28 -0.28 -14.48
N LYS A 68 -20.61 0.77 -14.99
CA LYS A 68 -19.88 0.72 -16.27
C LYS A 68 -18.70 -0.24 -16.21
N ALA A 69 -17.90 -0.18 -15.14
CA ALA A 69 -16.79 -1.09 -14.93
C ALA A 69 -17.28 -2.54 -14.79
N VAL A 70 -18.37 -2.78 -14.06
CA VAL A 70 -19.03 -4.09 -13.94
C VAL A 70 -19.52 -4.60 -15.30
N ALA A 71 -20.16 -3.74 -16.11
CA ALA A 71 -20.58 -4.10 -17.46
C ALA A 71 -19.40 -4.47 -18.36
N ASN A 72 -18.26 -3.79 -18.21
CA ASN A 72 -17.02 -4.12 -18.94
C ASN A 72 -16.47 -5.51 -18.56
N ILE A 73 -16.59 -5.91 -17.29
CA ILE A 73 -16.24 -7.27 -16.87
C ILE A 73 -17.18 -8.31 -17.50
N ASN A 74 -18.49 -8.07 -17.42
CA ASN A 74 -19.54 -9.00 -17.89
C ASN A 74 -19.69 -9.01 -19.42
N GLY A 75 -18.95 -8.20 -20.15
CA GLY A 75 -18.92 -8.12 -21.61
C GLY A 75 -17.52 -8.26 -22.18
N PRO A 76 -16.86 -7.14 -22.55
CA PRO A 76 -15.58 -7.17 -23.29
C PRO A 76 -14.49 -8.00 -22.60
N ILE A 77 -14.34 -7.90 -21.28
CA ILE A 77 -13.31 -8.63 -20.54
C ILE A 77 -13.62 -10.12 -20.55
N ARG A 78 -14.85 -10.51 -20.22
CA ARG A 78 -15.27 -11.92 -20.28
C ARG A 78 -15.01 -12.53 -21.66
N ASP A 79 -15.36 -11.81 -22.72
CA ASP A 79 -15.24 -12.29 -24.08
C ASP A 79 -13.75 -12.42 -24.48
N ALA A 80 -12.90 -11.50 -24.04
CA ALA A 80 -11.45 -11.54 -24.29
C ALA A 80 -10.75 -12.72 -23.58
N LEU A 81 -11.23 -13.14 -22.41
CA LEU A 81 -10.57 -14.15 -21.58
C LEU A 81 -11.13 -15.56 -21.77
N ALA A 82 -12.29 -15.73 -22.39
CA ALA A 82 -12.91 -17.04 -22.59
C ALA A 82 -11.96 -18.02 -23.30
N GLY A 83 -11.74 -19.18 -22.69
CA GLY A 83 -10.86 -20.22 -23.23
C GLY A 83 -9.36 -20.05 -22.93
N MET A 84 -8.94 -18.95 -22.29
CA MET A 84 -7.55 -18.74 -21.88
C MET A 84 -7.19 -19.59 -20.67
N ASP A 85 -5.90 -19.86 -20.48
CA ASP A 85 -5.35 -20.50 -19.30
C ASP A 85 -5.13 -19.47 -18.18
N ALA A 86 -5.84 -19.62 -17.06
CA ALA A 86 -5.76 -18.70 -15.93
C ALA A 86 -4.40 -18.72 -15.23
N SER A 87 -3.59 -19.75 -15.39
CA SER A 87 -2.25 -19.80 -14.80
C SER A 87 -1.22 -18.93 -15.52
N ASP A 88 -1.48 -18.56 -16.77
CA ASP A 88 -0.66 -17.56 -17.48
C ASP A 88 -1.19 -16.15 -17.22
N ILE A 89 -0.88 -15.63 -16.02
CA ILE A 89 -1.35 -14.30 -15.59
C ILE A 89 -0.84 -13.18 -16.50
N TYR A 90 0.32 -13.34 -17.13
CA TYR A 90 0.84 -12.36 -18.09
C TYR A 90 0.00 -12.31 -19.37
N ALA A 91 -0.39 -13.45 -19.91
CA ALA A 91 -1.25 -13.51 -21.08
C ALA A 91 -2.67 -13.02 -20.77
N VAL A 92 -3.23 -13.37 -19.60
CA VAL A 92 -4.54 -12.90 -19.14
C VAL A 92 -4.56 -11.38 -19.02
N ASP A 93 -3.57 -10.79 -18.34
CA ASP A 93 -3.49 -9.35 -18.18
C ASP A 93 -3.24 -8.65 -19.52
N ALA A 94 -2.37 -9.18 -20.36
CA ALA A 94 -2.11 -8.63 -21.69
C ALA A 94 -3.38 -8.60 -22.57
N ALA A 95 -4.21 -9.64 -22.50
CA ALA A 95 -5.47 -9.67 -23.24
C ALA A 95 -6.45 -8.57 -22.79
N MET A 96 -6.54 -8.32 -21.48
CA MET A 96 -7.39 -7.24 -20.93
C MET A 96 -6.85 -5.86 -21.29
N ILE A 97 -5.54 -5.65 -21.19
CA ILE A 97 -4.87 -4.39 -21.54
C ILE A 97 -5.05 -4.08 -23.03
N GLN A 98 -4.92 -5.11 -23.89
CA GLN A 98 -5.16 -4.97 -25.33
C GLN A 98 -6.63 -4.64 -25.63
N ALA A 99 -7.57 -5.28 -24.94
CA ALA A 99 -9.00 -5.00 -25.08
C ALA A 99 -9.37 -3.57 -24.65
N ASP A 100 -8.68 -3.02 -23.64
CA ASP A 100 -8.83 -1.60 -23.25
C ASP A 100 -8.27 -0.66 -24.31
N GLY A 101 -7.06 -0.89 -24.78
CA GLY A 101 -6.41 -0.16 -25.88
C GLY A 101 -5.91 1.23 -25.52
N THR A 102 -6.00 1.67 -24.26
CA THR A 102 -5.49 2.97 -23.79
C THR A 102 -4.30 2.79 -22.85
N LYS A 103 -3.49 3.85 -22.69
CA LYS A 103 -2.32 3.80 -21.80
C LYS A 103 -2.71 3.71 -20.32
N ASP A 104 -3.77 4.39 -19.94
CA ASP A 104 -4.23 4.56 -18.55
C ASP A 104 -5.43 3.65 -18.18
N LYS A 105 -5.79 2.70 -19.06
CA LYS A 105 -6.92 1.79 -18.86
C LYS A 105 -8.28 2.50 -18.77
N SER A 106 -8.42 3.65 -19.44
CA SER A 106 -9.60 4.51 -19.34
C SER A 106 -10.85 3.97 -20.03
N ASN A 107 -10.73 3.02 -20.97
CA ASN A 107 -11.89 2.46 -21.67
C ASN A 107 -12.61 1.40 -20.83
N LEU A 108 -11.89 0.46 -20.25
CA LEU A 108 -12.49 -0.60 -19.43
C LEU A 108 -12.48 -0.31 -17.94
N GLY A 109 -11.52 0.50 -17.50
CA GLY A 109 -11.27 0.84 -16.10
C GLY A 109 -10.19 -0.04 -15.45
N ALA A 110 -9.22 0.59 -14.79
CA ALA A 110 -8.19 -0.12 -14.05
C ALA A 110 -8.78 -0.96 -12.91
N ASN A 111 -9.85 -0.51 -12.29
CA ASN A 111 -10.59 -1.25 -11.26
C ASN A 111 -11.21 -2.54 -11.82
N ALA A 112 -11.81 -2.50 -13.01
CA ALA A 112 -12.35 -3.69 -13.68
C ALA A 112 -11.25 -4.69 -14.02
N ILE A 113 -10.18 -4.22 -14.65
CA ILE A 113 -9.03 -5.06 -15.04
C ILE A 113 -8.38 -5.69 -13.83
N LEU A 114 -8.12 -4.91 -12.77
CA LEU A 114 -7.48 -5.41 -11.56
C LEU A 114 -8.31 -6.49 -10.85
N ALA A 115 -9.61 -6.25 -10.66
CA ALA A 115 -10.47 -7.23 -9.99
C ALA A 115 -10.43 -8.59 -10.71
N VAL A 116 -10.45 -8.59 -12.04
CA VAL A 116 -10.35 -9.82 -12.84
C VAL A 116 -8.95 -10.42 -12.80
N SER A 117 -7.90 -9.60 -12.85
CA SER A 117 -6.51 -10.06 -12.76
C SER A 117 -6.26 -10.83 -11.45
N ILE A 118 -6.70 -10.28 -10.31
CA ILE A 118 -6.64 -10.94 -9.00
C ILE A 118 -7.48 -12.22 -9.00
N ALA A 119 -8.72 -12.15 -9.50
CA ALA A 119 -9.63 -13.29 -9.54
C ALA A 119 -9.06 -14.46 -10.36
N ALA A 120 -8.45 -14.18 -11.50
CA ALA A 120 -7.82 -15.21 -12.35
C ALA A 120 -6.63 -15.87 -11.66
N ALA A 121 -5.74 -15.08 -11.02
CA ALA A 121 -4.61 -15.60 -10.26
C ALA A 121 -5.08 -16.50 -9.10
N ARG A 122 -6.11 -16.08 -8.39
CA ARG A 122 -6.70 -16.85 -7.28
C ARG A 122 -7.37 -18.13 -7.76
N ALA A 123 -8.12 -18.08 -8.86
CA ALA A 123 -8.74 -19.26 -9.46
C ALA A 123 -7.70 -20.30 -9.86
N ALA A 124 -6.59 -19.86 -10.49
CA ALA A 124 -5.49 -20.73 -10.87
C ALA A 124 -4.81 -21.36 -9.63
N SER A 125 -4.57 -20.58 -8.58
CA SER A 125 -3.98 -21.11 -7.34
C SER A 125 -4.86 -22.18 -6.69
N ILE A 126 -6.18 -21.96 -6.66
CA ILE A 126 -7.16 -22.94 -6.16
C ILE A 126 -7.15 -24.21 -7.03
N ALA A 127 -7.19 -24.07 -8.34
CA ALA A 127 -7.20 -25.22 -9.27
C ALA A 127 -5.90 -26.04 -9.19
N LEU A 128 -4.78 -25.41 -8.88
CA LEU A 128 -3.48 -26.05 -8.70
C LEU A 128 -3.25 -26.59 -7.27
N ASP A 129 -4.19 -26.34 -6.36
CA ASP A 129 -4.08 -26.69 -4.93
C ASP A 129 -2.79 -26.16 -4.27
N ILE A 130 -2.44 -24.91 -4.59
CA ILE A 130 -1.32 -24.20 -3.98
C ILE A 130 -1.78 -22.84 -3.46
N PRO A 131 -1.20 -22.33 -2.35
CA PRO A 131 -1.57 -21.01 -1.83
C PRO A 131 -1.19 -19.89 -2.79
N LEU A 132 -1.94 -18.78 -2.75
CA LEU A 132 -1.76 -17.67 -3.69
C LEU A 132 -0.34 -17.09 -3.64
N TYR A 133 0.26 -16.94 -2.46
CA TYR A 133 1.64 -16.44 -2.36
C TYR A 133 2.66 -17.37 -3.06
N ARG A 134 2.43 -18.69 -3.07
CA ARG A 134 3.28 -19.65 -3.83
C ARG A 134 3.02 -19.58 -5.31
N PHE A 135 1.77 -19.42 -5.71
CA PHE A 135 1.43 -19.26 -7.12
C PHE A 135 2.09 -18.01 -7.71
N LEU A 136 2.04 -16.88 -6.99
CA LEU A 136 2.61 -15.61 -7.45
C LEU A 136 4.14 -15.56 -7.39
N GLY A 137 4.75 -16.13 -6.36
CA GLY A 137 6.18 -15.96 -6.07
C GLY A 137 7.05 -17.21 -6.21
N GLY A 138 6.43 -18.36 -6.44
CA GLY A 138 7.14 -19.63 -6.47
C GLY A 138 7.63 -20.08 -5.09
N ILE A 139 8.61 -20.98 -5.07
CA ILE A 139 9.10 -21.63 -3.83
C ILE A 139 9.95 -20.71 -2.93
N SER A 140 10.43 -19.60 -3.44
CA SER A 140 11.32 -18.69 -2.69
C SER A 140 10.58 -17.64 -1.85
N GLY A 141 9.26 -17.52 -1.97
CA GLY A 141 8.43 -16.61 -1.17
C GLY A 141 8.21 -17.17 0.24
N ASN A 142 9.01 -16.72 1.20
CA ASN A 142 8.95 -17.20 2.59
C ASN A 142 9.24 -16.14 3.66
N ARG A 143 9.38 -14.87 3.27
CA ARG A 143 9.62 -13.78 4.21
C ARG A 143 8.32 -13.09 4.58
N LEU A 144 7.99 -13.13 5.88
CA LEU A 144 6.89 -12.36 6.43
C LEU A 144 7.30 -10.89 6.46
N PRO A 145 6.41 -9.96 6.04
CA PRO A 145 6.75 -8.55 6.02
C PRO A 145 6.75 -7.93 7.41
N VAL A 146 7.67 -6.99 7.67
CA VAL A 146 7.57 -6.08 8.81
C VAL A 146 6.38 -5.15 8.57
N PRO A 147 5.39 -5.10 9.47
CA PRO A 147 4.25 -4.19 9.31
C PRO A 147 4.65 -2.74 9.58
N MET A 148 4.14 -1.85 8.74
CA MET A 148 4.16 -0.40 8.93
C MET A 148 2.75 0.00 9.38
N MET A 149 2.51 0.01 10.71
CA MET A 149 1.16 0.24 11.24
C MET A 149 0.91 1.72 11.49
N ASN A 150 0.01 2.31 10.70
CA ASN A 150 -0.46 3.67 10.89
C ASN A 150 -1.33 3.76 12.15
N ILE A 151 -0.77 4.23 13.27
CA ILE A 151 -1.48 4.34 14.56
C ILE A 151 -1.88 5.77 14.90
N LEU A 152 -1.37 6.78 14.18
CA LEU A 152 -1.76 8.17 14.31
C LEU A 152 -1.82 8.83 12.93
N THR A 153 -2.93 9.49 12.63
CA THR A 153 -3.27 10.02 11.32
C THR A 153 -3.43 11.54 11.35
N GLY A 154 -2.94 12.23 10.34
CA GLY A 154 -3.08 13.65 10.09
C GLY A 154 -3.36 13.94 8.61
N GLY A 155 -2.81 15.04 8.10
CA GLY A 155 -2.88 15.44 6.70
C GLY A 155 -4.31 15.59 6.19
N ALA A 156 -4.50 15.25 4.92
CA ALA A 156 -5.81 15.28 4.27
C ALA A 156 -6.77 14.18 4.78
N HIS A 157 -6.23 13.14 5.44
CA HIS A 157 -7.01 12.01 5.97
C HIS A 157 -7.63 12.27 7.35
N ALA A 158 -7.38 13.41 7.98
CA ALA A 158 -7.93 13.76 9.29
C ALA A 158 -8.26 15.25 9.41
N ALA A 159 -9.42 15.54 9.99
CA ALA A 159 -9.84 16.90 10.31
C ALA A 159 -9.22 17.37 11.65
N ASN A 160 -7.90 17.25 11.80
CA ASN A 160 -7.12 17.64 12.97
C ASN A 160 -6.02 18.64 12.61
N THR A 161 -5.13 18.94 13.54
CA THR A 161 -4.09 19.97 13.43
C THR A 161 -2.74 19.49 12.93
N VAL A 162 -2.61 18.21 12.57
CA VAL A 162 -1.36 17.55 12.18
C VAL A 162 -1.21 17.54 10.65
N ASP A 163 -0.09 18.00 10.11
CA ASP A 163 0.14 18.11 8.67
C ASP A 163 0.63 16.80 8.01
N VAL A 164 1.51 16.05 8.66
CA VAL A 164 1.98 14.74 8.19
C VAL A 164 0.81 13.75 8.19
N GLN A 165 0.65 13.02 7.08
CA GLN A 165 -0.55 12.20 6.84
C GLN A 165 -0.59 10.96 7.72
N GLU A 166 0.54 10.26 7.89
CA GLU A 166 0.60 9.02 8.66
C GLU A 166 1.86 8.94 9.51
N PHE A 167 1.67 8.45 10.74
CA PHE A 167 2.77 8.08 11.65
C PHE A 167 2.65 6.59 11.96
N MET A 168 3.68 5.84 11.56
CA MET A 168 3.68 4.39 11.60
C MET A 168 4.72 3.84 12.56
N ILE A 169 4.38 2.74 13.23
CA ILE A 169 5.31 1.94 14.03
C ILE A 169 5.74 0.70 13.25
N MET A 170 7.00 0.33 13.40
CA MET A 170 7.60 -0.83 12.75
C MET A 170 8.30 -1.72 13.78
N PRO A 171 7.77 -2.92 14.10
CA PRO A 171 8.28 -3.80 15.16
C PRO A 171 9.49 -4.61 14.68
N VAL A 172 10.61 -3.93 14.45
CA VAL A 172 11.84 -4.52 13.88
C VAL A 172 12.55 -5.48 14.83
N GLY A 173 12.32 -5.37 16.14
CA GLY A 173 12.92 -6.23 17.16
C GLY A 173 12.13 -7.50 17.44
N ALA A 174 11.00 -7.74 16.79
CA ALA A 174 10.20 -8.93 17.01
C ALA A 174 10.89 -10.20 16.43
N PRO A 175 10.72 -11.37 17.08
CA PRO A 175 11.30 -12.63 16.61
C PRO A 175 10.49 -13.33 15.52
N SER A 176 9.23 -12.93 15.31
CA SER A 176 8.31 -13.50 14.33
C SER A 176 7.24 -12.49 13.96
N PHE A 177 6.50 -12.74 12.88
CA PHE A 177 5.37 -11.88 12.50
C PHE A 177 4.26 -11.92 13.57
N ARG A 178 3.97 -13.08 14.13
CA ARG A 178 2.98 -13.23 15.20
C ARG A 178 3.31 -12.34 16.40
N GLU A 179 4.57 -12.34 16.83
CA GLU A 179 5.02 -11.49 17.94
C GLU A 179 5.03 -10.01 17.53
N ALA A 180 5.42 -9.70 16.31
CA ALA A 180 5.35 -8.35 15.75
C ALA A 180 3.92 -7.77 15.82
N LEU A 181 2.93 -8.55 15.42
CA LEU A 181 1.51 -8.15 15.49
C LEU A 181 1.05 -7.92 16.94
N ARG A 182 1.44 -8.80 17.87
CA ARG A 182 1.15 -8.65 19.31
C ARG A 182 1.74 -7.36 19.86
N MET A 183 3.03 -7.14 19.60
CA MET A 183 3.74 -5.93 20.06
C MET A 183 3.07 -4.64 19.53
N CYS A 184 2.70 -4.61 18.26
CA CYS A 184 1.97 -3.47 17.68
C CYS A 184 0.62 -3.23 18.33
N ALA A 185 -0.16 -4.27 18.61
CA ALA A 185 -1.44 -4.15 19.29
C ALA A 185 -1.28 -3.58 20.70
N GLU A 186 -0.26 -4.01 21.44
CA GLU A 186 0.03 -3.50 22.78
C GLU A 186 0.42 -2.01 22.76
N VAL A 187 1.23 -1.58 21.78
CA VAL A 187 1.57 -0.16 21.59
C VAL A 187 0.34 0.66 21.19
N PHE A 188 -0.49 0.14 20.31
CA PHE A 188 -1.74 0.79 19.89
C PHE A 188 -2.67 1.05 21.09
N HIS A 189 -2.86 0.07 21.96
CA HIS A 189 -3.66 0.23 23.18
C HIS A 189 -3.01 1.16 24.20
N ALA A 190 -1.68 1.13 24.33
CA ALA A 190 -0.94 2.08 25.17
C ALA A 190 -1.14 3.53 24.69
N LEU A 191 -1.10 3.76 23.37
CA LEU A 191 -1.37 5.07 22.77
C LEU A 191 -2.80 5.54 23.08
N ALA A 192 -3.80 4.67 22.91
CA ALA A 192 -5.18 4.98 23.28
C ALA A 192 -5.32 5.41 24.73
N ALA A 193 -4.65 4.70 25.64
CA ALA A 193 -4.68 5.02 27.07
C ALA A 193 -4.03 6.39 27.37
N LEU A 194 -2.91 6.70 26.71
CA LEU A 194 -2.23 8.02 26.86
C LEU A 194 -3.13 9.16 26.37
N LEU A 195 -3.70 9.02 25.15
CA LEU A 195 -4.59 10.04 24.59
C LEU A 195 -5.82 10.28 25.47
N LYS A 196 -6.45 9.22 25.97
CA LYS A 196 -7.60 9.31 26.88
C LYS A 196 -7.26 10.02 28.19
N ALA A 197 -6.09 9.73 28.75
CA ALA A 197 -5.64 10.34 30.01
C ALA A 197 -5.48 11.86 29.89
N GLU A 198 -5.19 12.37 28.71
CA GLU A 198 -5.05 13.80 28.42
C GLU A 198 -6.32 14.40 27.79
N GLY A 199 -7.43 13.65 27.74
CA GLY A 199 -8.71 14.13 27.20
C GLY A 199 -8.73 14.28 25.69
N LEU A 200 -7.77 13.66 24.98
CA LEU A 200 -7.67 13.67 23.52
C LEU A 200 -8.54 12.60 22.87
N ALA A 201 -8.95 12.86 21.63
CA ALA A 201 -9.80 11.96 20.87
C ALA A 201 -9.09 10.62 20.55
N THR A 202 -9.84 9.52 20.68
CA THR A 202 -9.44 8.17 20.26
C THR A 202 -10.35 7.59 19.20
N SER A 203 -11.11 8.42 18.47
CA SER A 203 -11.75 8.05 17.22
C SER A 203 -10.69 7.78 16.17
N VAL A 204 -10.99 6.80 15.30
CA VAL A 204 -10.04 6.36 14.28
C VAL A 204 -10.44 6.87 12.89
N GLY A 205 -9.44 7.12 12.06
CA GLY A 205 -9.60 7.45 10.64
C GLY A 205 -9.85 6.21 9.78
N ASP A 206 -9.86 6.41 8.47
CA ASP A 206 -10.15 5.37 7.48
C ASP A 206 -9.22 4.16 7.56
N GLU A 207 -7.99 4.36 8.01
CA GLU A 207 -6.97 3.31 8.12
C GLU A 207 -6.78 2.77 9.55
N GLY A 208 -7.65 3.16 10.46
CA GLY A 208 -7.70 2.66 11.83
C GLY A 208 -6.80 3.38 12.84
N GLY A 209 -5.96 4.33 12.41
CA GLY A 209 -5.14 5.16 13.30
C GLY A 209 -5.95 6.25 14.01
N PHE A 210 -5.51 6.65 15.21
CA PHE A 210 -6.13 7.75 15.95
C PHE A 210 -5.90 9.10 15.28
N ALA A 211 -6.84 10.02 15.42
CA ALA A 211 -6.79 11.34 14.80
C ALA A 211 -7.00 12.48 15.83
N PRO A 212 -6.16 12.57 16.88
CA PRO A 212 -6.29 13.65 17.88
C PRO A 212 -5.80 15.00 17.34
N ASP A 213 -6.29 16.10 17.93
CA ASP A 213 -5.68 17.40 17.76
C ASP A 213 -4.40 17.50 18.59
N LEU A 214 -3.29 17.79 17.94
CA LEU A 214 -1.97 17.91 18.57
C LEU A 214 -1.33 19.26 18.19
N ALA A 215 -0.38 19.72 18.99
CA ALA A 215 0.25 21.00 18.77
C ALA A 215 1.22 21.02 17.56
N SER A 216 1.73 19.86 17.13
CA SER A 216 2.65 19.75 16.01
C SER A 216 2.78 18.28 15.56
N ASP A 217 3.37 18.07 14.37
CA ASP A 217 3.79 16.75 13.88
C ASP A 217 4.81 16.10 14.84
N GLU A 218 5.71 16.89 15.41
CA GLU A 218 6.70 16.38 16.37
C GLU A 218 6.05 15.86 17.66
N GLN A 219 4.95 16.47 18.11
CA GLN A 219 4.20 15.98 19.26
C GLN A 219 3.57 14.61 18.97
N ALA A 220 3.14 14.35 17.74
CA ALA A 220 2.66 13.04 17.34
C ALA A 220 3.74 11.96 17.50
N ILE A 221 4.96 12.25 17.06
CA ILE A 221 6.12 11.36 17.24
C ILE A 221 6.36 11.09 18.72
N GLN A 222 6.32 12.12 19.55
CA GLN A 222 6.56 12.01 21.01
C GLN A 222 5.49 11.16 21.70
N TYR A 223 4.21 11.27 21.33
CA TYR A 223 3.14 10.40 21.87
C TYR A 223 3.35 8.93 21.49
N ILE A 224 3.76 8.67 20.27
CA ILE A 224 4.05 7.30 19.82
C ILE A 224 5.23 6.72 20.60
N LEU A 225 6.30 7.46 20.78
CA LEU A 225 7.47 6.98 21.56
C LEU A 225 7.10 6.71 23.02
N LYS A 226 6.31 7.58 23.65
CA LYS A 226 5.76 7.34 25.01
C LYS A 226 4.89 6.06 25.04
N ALA A 227 4.11 5.80 23.99
CA ALA A 227 3.29 4.60 23.91
C ALA A 227 4.15 3.32 23.78
N VAL A 228 5.22 3.37 22.98
CA VAL A 228 6.21 2.28 22.87
C VAL A 228 6.82 1.97 24.23
N GLU A 229 7.30 2.98 24.95
CA GLU A 229 7.88 2.84 26.29
C GLU A 229 6.84 2.35 27.31
N LYS A 230 5.62 2.89 27.28
CA LYS A 230 4.52 2.46 28.16
C LYS A 230 4.14 0.99 27.95
N ALA A 231 4.25 0.51 26.74
CA ALA A 231 4.03 -0.91 26.40
C ALA A 231 5.21 -1.83 26.81
N GLY A 232 6.30 -1.24 27.32
CA GLY A 232 7.48 -1.99 27.79
C GLY A 232 8.54 -2.26 26.73
N TYR A 233 8.50 -1.53 25.61
CA TYR A 233 9.45 -1.68 24.50
C TYR A 233 10.42 -0.50 24.41
N VAL A 234 11.53 -0.71 23.72
CA VAL A 234 12.62 0.26 23.58
C VAL A 234 12.58 0.89 22.18
N PRO A 235 12.29 2.22 22.09
CA PRO A 235 12.38 2.95 20.82
C PRO A 235 13.79 2.85 20.21
N GLY A 236 13.85 2.65 18.88
CA GLY A 236 15.09 2.50 18.14
C GLY A 236 15.71 1.09 18.20
N LYS A 237 15.18 0.21 19.05
CA LYS A 237 15.61 -1.19 19.16
C LYS A 237 14.50 -2.17 18.82
N ASP A 238 13.39 -2.09 19.54
CA ASP A 238 12.23 -2.96 19.33
C ASP A 238 11.32 -2.40 18.24
N PHE A 239 11.22 -1.08 18.19
CA PHE A 239 10.43 -0.33 17.21
C PHE A 239 11.23 0.77 16.54
N MET A 240 11.12 0.86 15.23
CA MET A 240 11.44 2.06 14.45
C MET A 240 10.15 2.77 14.06
N LEU A 241 10.26 4.03 13.65
CA LEU A 241 9.15 4.83 13.15
C LEU A 241 9.25 5.02 11.65
N ALA A 242 8.10 5.10 11.00
CA ALA A 242 7.96 5.51 9.61
C ALA A 242 6.91 6.62 9.51
N MET A 243 7.04 7.47 8.51
CA MET A 243 6.09 8.55 8.23
C MET A 243 5.70 8.54 6.75
N ASP A 244 4.47 8.95 6.48
CA ASP A 244 4.01 9.35 5.16
C ASP A 244 3.67 10.85 5.22
N ALA A 245 4.48 11.65 4.55
CA ALA A 245 4.31 13.10 4.53
C ALA A 245 3.22 13.53 3.53
N ALA A 246 3.04 12.78 2.44
CA ALA A 246 2.16 13.13 1.34
C ALA A 246 2.40 14.58 0.84
N SER A 247 3.68 14.94 0.65
CA SER A 247 4.09 16.33 0.42
C SER A 247 3.60 16.93 -0.90
N SER A 248 3.04 16.14 -1.80
CA SER A 248 2.33 16.67 -2.98
C SER A 248 1.11 17.52 -2.60
N GLU A 249 0.49 17.26 -1.44
CA GLU A 249 -0.58 18.09 -0.87
C GLU A 249 -0.10 19.45 -0.34
N TRP A 250 1.20 19.64 -0.19
CA TRP A 250 1.83 20.88 0.32
C TRP A 250 2.38 21.78 -0.76
N LYS A 251 2.12 21.50 -2.04
CA LYS A 251 2.60 22.31 -3.17
C LYS A 251 2.32 23.79 -2.98
N GLY A 252 3.36 24.62 -3.10
CA GLY A 252 3.25 26.08 -3.19
C GLY A 252 2.91 26.54 -4.62
N GLU A 253 3.06 27.84 -4.86
CA GLU A 253 2.80 28.42 -6.16
C GLU A 253 3.85 28.02 -7.23
N LYS A 254 5.06 27.72 -6.81
CA LYS A 254 6.16 27.32 -7.68
C LYS A 254 6.70 25.95 -7.31
N LYS A 255 7.27 25.27 -8.29
CA LYS A 255 8.00 24.02 -8.08
C LYS A 255 9.09 24.23 -7.02
N GLY A 256 9.17 23.28 -6.07
CA GLY A 256 10.11 23.36 -4.96
C GLY A 256 9.72 24.31 -3.83
N GLU A 257 8.49 24.82 -3.85
CA GLU A 257 7.87 25.53 -2.72
C GLU A 257 6.82 24.66 -2.05
N TYR A 258 6.83 24.64 -0.72
CA TYR A 258 5.91 23.85 0.11
C TYR A 258 5.27 24.74 1.17
N VAL A 259 3.98 24.57 1.40
CA VAL A 259 3.22 25.25 2.44
C VAL A 259 2.42 24.21 3.22
N LEU A 260 2.76 24.00 4.47
CA LEU A 260 2.02 23.10 5.34
C LEU A 260 0.61 23.65 5.59
N PRO A 261 -0.46 22.94 5.20
CA PRO A 261 -1.81 23.50 5.17
C PRO A 261 -2.34 23.92 6.56
N LYS A 262 -1.93 23.20 7.61
CA LYS A 262 -2.43 23.41 8.97
C LYS A 262 -1.52 24.30 9.79
N ALA A 263 -0.21 24.06 9.75
CA ALA A 263 0.79 24.86 10.46
C ALA A 263 1.08 26.22 9.78
N GLY A 264 0.82 26.33 8.46
CA GLY A 264 1.13 27.54 7.68
C GLY A 264 2.63 27.76 7.43
N THR A 265 3.47 26.82 7.83
CA THR A 265 4.92 26.89 7.65
C THR A 265 5.27 26.73 6.16
N LYS A 266 6.22 27.54 5.69
CA LYS A 266 6.70 27.51 4.30
C LYS A 266 8.12 26.96 4.24
N PHE A 267 8.40 26.17 3.22
CA PHE A 267 9.71 25.59 2.95
C PHE A 267 10.05 25.69 1.45
N THR A 268 11.32 25.83 1.15
CA THR A 268 11.88 25.38 -0.12
C THR A 268 12.17 23.88 -0.06
N SER A 269 12.53 23.26 -1.19
CA SER A 269 12.95 21.84 -1.19
C SER A 269 14.11 21.60 -0.23
N GLU A 270 15.12 22.45 -0.24
CA GLU A 270 16.31 22.36 0.62
C GLU A 270 15.95 22.52 2.12
N GLU A 271 15.06 23.46 2.43
CA GLU A 271 14.59 23.69 3.81
C GLU A 271 13.76 22.52 4.33
N LEU A 272 12.92 21.92 3.48
CA LEU A 272 12.14 20.73 3.84
C LEU A 272 13.04 19.51 4.05
N ILE A 273 14.05 19.32 3.21
CA ILE A 273 15.08 18.29 3.39
C ILE A 273 15.83 18.48 4.72
N ALA A 274 16.20 19.70 5.05
CA ALA A 274 16.85 20.01 6.32
C ALA A 274 15.93 19.72 7.52
N HIS A 275 14.63 19.99 7.39
CA HIS A 275 13.61 19.65 8.40
C HIS A 275 13.55 18.12 8.62
N TRP A 276 13.47 17.32 7.55
CA TRP A 276 13.49 15.86 7.67
C TRP A 276 14.77 15.36 8.31
N LYS A 277 15.90 15.93 7.96
CA LYS A 277 17.21 15.58 8.55
C LYS A 277 17.24 15.79 10.05
N GLN A 278 16.73 16.92 10.54
CA GLN A 278 16.63 17.21 11.99
C GLN A 278 15.74 16.20 12.72
N LEU A 279 14.60 15.81 12.15
CA LEU A 279 13.71 14.81 12.75
C LEU A 279 14.36 13.42 12.80
N VAL A 280 15.03 13.02 11.73
CA VAL A 280 15.74 11.72 11.64
C VAL A 280 16.91 11.65 12.62
N GLU A 281 17.65 12.76 12.85
CA GLU A 281 18.74 12.82 13.82
C GLU A 281 18.21 12.74 15.27
N LYS A 282 17.02 13.25 15.51
CA LYS A 282 16.42 13.32 16.84
C LYS A 282 15.63 12.09 17.26
N TYR A 283 15.01 11.43 16.30
CA TYR A 283 14.06 10.32 16.51
C TYR A 283 14.42 9.06 15.72
N PRO A 284 13.98 7.87 16.14
CA PRO A 284 14.27 6.62 15.44
C PRO A 284 13.41 6.43 14.18
N ILE A 285 13.39 7.41 13.29
CA ILE A 285 12.68 7.38 12.01
C ILE A 285 13.57 6.69 10.99
N ILE A 286 13.08 5.58 10.41
CA ILE A 286 13.82 4.78 9.42
C ILE A 286 13.27 4.95 8.01
N SER A 287 12.04 5.43 7.87
CA SER A 287 11.37 5.53 6.56
C SER A 287 10.53 6.79 6.47
N ILE A 288 10.63 7.49 5.34
CA ILE A 288 9.79 8.64 5.00
C ILE A 288 9.24 8.41 3.58
N GLU A 289 7.92 8.38 3.47
CA GLU A 289 7.18 8.27 2.22
C GLU A 289 6.79 9.66 1.73
N ASP A 290 6.94 9.89 0.42
CA ASP A 290 6.62 11.13 -0.27
C ASP A 290 7.07 12.38 0.49
N ALA A 291 8.34 12.37 0.87
CA ALA A 291 8.98 13.46 1.61
C ALA A 291 9.02 14.78 0.83
N LEU A 292 8.87 14.73 -0.48
CA LEU A 292 8.77 15.86 -1.41
C LEU A 292 7.67 15.58 -2.46
N ASP A 293 7.28 16.62 -3.18
CA ASP A 293 6.30 16.55 -4.27
C ASP A 293 6.72 15.58 -5.39
N GLU A 294 5.74 14.89 -5.99
CA GLU A 294 5.89 13.90 -7.06
C GLU A 294 6.59 14.41 -8.34
N GLU A 295 6.64 15.72 -8.56
CA GLU A 295 7.33 16.34 -9.70
C GLU A 295 8.62 17.11 -9.31
N ASP A 296 8.98 17.12 -8.03
CA ASP A 296 10.23 17.74 -7.55
C ASP A 296 11.43 16.79 -7.67
N TRP A 297 11.71 16.33 -8.87
CA TRP A 297 12.78 15.36 -9.14
C TRP A 297 14.18 15.84 -8.71
N ASP A 298 14.49 17.13 -8.84
CA ASP A 298 15.75 17.70 -8.39
C ASP A 298 15.86 17.68 -6.88
N GLY A 299 14.77 18.02 -6.18
CA GLY A 299 14.66 17.89 -4.73
C GLY A 299 14.80 16.43 -4.26
N TRP A 300 14.15 15.49 -4.92
CA TRP A 300 14.26 14.05 -4.61
C TRP A 300 15.69 13.53 -4.76
N LYS A 301 16.40 13.99 -5.80
CA LYS A 301 17.80 13.63 -5.97
C LYS A 301 18.66 14.15 -4.82
N LEU A 302 18.48 15.42 -4.43
CA LEU A 302 19.20 16.02 -3.30
C LEU A 302 18.84 15.32 -1.98
N LEU A 303 17.55 15.06 -1.72
CA LEU A 303 17.07 14.31 -0.56
C LEU A 303 17.75 12.94 -0.45
N THR A 304 17.84 12.23 -1.58
CA THR A 304 18.45 10.89 -1.62
C THR A 304 19.95 10.95 -1.35
N GLN A 305 20.64 11.96 -1.85
CA GLN A 305 22.06 12.18 -1.56
C GLN A 305 22.31 12.48 -0.07
N GLU A 306 21.42 13.24 0.57
CA GLU A 306 21.57 13.66 1.98
C GLU A 306 21.15 12.59 2.99
N LEU A 307 20.10 11.82 2.71
CA LEU A 307 19.48 10.91 3.68
C LEU A 307 19.42 9.44 3.22
N GLY A 308 19.59 9.16 1.94
CA GLY A 308 19.31 7.83 1.37
C GLY A 308 20.18 6.70 1.91
N ASP A 309 21.37 6.97 2.47
CA ASP A 309 22.21 5.95 3.09
C ASP A 309 21.66 5.46 4.44
N THR A 310 20.87 6.28 5.14
CA THR A 310 20.40 6.01 6.51
C THR A 310 18.89 5.96 6.66
N VAL A 311 18.14 6.44 5.68
CA VAL A 311 16.68 6.50 5.67
C VAL A 311 16.12 5.87 4.41
N GLN A 312 15.11 5.02 4.58
CA GLN A 312 14.30 4.54 3.47
C GLN A 312 13.43 5.67 2.94
N LEU A 313 13.66 6.06 1.70
CA LEU A 313 12.95 7.14 1.00
C LEU A 313 12.00 6.52 -0.01
N VAL A 314 10.72 6.51 0.35
CA VAL A 314 9.68 5.78 -0.38
C VAL A 314 8.97 6.72 -1.35
N GLY A 315 8.88 6.32 -2.61
CA GLY A 315 8.00 6.97 -3.58
C GLY A 315 6.67 6.23 -3.69
N ASP A 316 5.58 6.89 -3.30
CA ASP A 316 4.20 6.51 -3.59
C ASP A 316 3.69 7.30 -4.80
N ASP A 317 3.32 8.56 -4.64
CA ASP A 317 2.90 9.43 -5.75
C ASP A 317 4.03 9.66 -6.76
N LEU A 318 5.28 9.64 -6.31
CA LEU A 318 6.45 9.76 -7.19
C LEU A 318 6.48 8.65 -8.25
N PHE A 319 6.17 7.41 -7.91
CA PHE A 319 6.31 6.24 -8.79
C PHE A 319 5.00 5.61 -9.25
N VAL A 320 3.92 5.76 -8.50
CA VAL A 320 2.57 5.21 -8.78
C VAL A 320 2.57 3.76 -9.28
N THR A 321 3.45 2.93 -8.71
CA THR A 321 3.61 1.50 -9.12
C THR A 321 3.91 1.35 -10.62
N ASN A 322 4.43 2.39 -11.26
CA ASN A 322 4.65 2.47 -12.70
C ASN A 322 6.14 2.29 -13.04
N THR A 323 6.47 1.33 -13.90
CA THR A 323 7.86 1.01 -14.27
C THR A 323 8.57 2.14 -15.03
N GLU A 324 7.85 2.96 -15.80
CA GLU A 324 8.44 4.11 -16.50
C GLU A 324 8.90 5.18 -15.50
N ARG A 325 8.05 5.51 -14.51
CA ARG A 325 8.37 6.48 -13.46
C ARG A 325 9.44 5.93 -12.51
N LEU A 326 9.35 4.65 -12.13
CA LEU A 326 10.37 4.01 -11.32
C LEU A 326 11.73 4.03 -12.01
N LYS A 327 11.78 3.69 -13.31
CA LYS A 327 13.01 3.76 -14.10
C LYS A 327 13.59 5.17 -14.11
N LYS A 328 12.76 6.19 -14.30
CA LYS A 328 13.20 7.61 -14.24
C LYS A 328 13.82 7.92 -12.88
N GLY A 329 13.24 7.47 -11.79
CA GLY A 329 13.78 7.65 -10.43
C GLY A 329 15.12 6.94 -10.25
N ILE A 330 15.22 5.69 -10.67
CA ILE A 330 16.46 4.90 -10.61
C ILE A 330 17.58 5.58 -11.41
N ASP A 331 17.30 5.97 -12.65
CA ASP A 331 18.30 6.60 -13.54
C ASP A 331 18.79 7.95 -13.00
N ASN A 332 17.96 8.67 -12.24
CA ASN A 332 18.28 9.98 -11.66
C ASN A 332 18.73 9.93 -10.19
N GLY A 333 18.74 8.76 -9.56
CA GLY A 333 19.13 8.61 -8.15
C GLY A 333 18.11 9.21 -7.18
N CYS A 334 16.81 9.03 -7.45
CA CYS A 334 15.69 9.55 -6.65
C CYS A 334 15.02 8.44 -5.86
N GLY A 335 14.98 8.56 -4.54
CA GLY A 335 14.43 7.55 -3.65
C GLY A 335 15.30 6.30 -3.54
N ASN A 336 14.86 5.34 -2.72
CA ASN A 336 15.49 4.02 -2.58
C ASN A 336 14.47 2.92 -2.26
N SER A 337 13.19 3.25 -2.34
CA SER A 337 12.05 2.35 -2.10
C SER A 337 10.83 2.78 -2.92
N ILE A 338 9.98 1.82 -3.26
CA ILE A 338 8.70 2.06 -3.92
C ILE A 338 7.54 1.52 -3.09
N LEU A 339 6.48 2.30 -2.97
CA LEU A 339 5.19 1.79 -2.49
C LEU A 339 4.46 1.10 -3.64
N ILE A 340 3.92 -0.08 -3.36
CA ILE A 340 3.25 -0.93 -4.36
C ILE A 340 1.75 -0.97 -4.06
N LYS A 341 0.99 -0.36 -4.93
CA LYS A 341 -0.48 -0.34 -4.90
C LYS A 341 -1.01 -0.93 -6.21
N LEU A 342 -1.61 -2.11 -6.14
CA LEU A 342 -2.10 -2.85 -7.30
C LEU A 342 -3.00 -2.02 -8.22
N ASN A 343 -3.87 -1.18 -7.65
CA ASN A 343 -4.82 -0.39 -8.44
C ASN A 343 -4.21 0.86 -9.08
N GLN A 344 -3.02 1.31 -8.68
CA GLN A 344 -2.33 2.42 -9.34
C GLN A 344 -1.89 2.06 -10.76
N ILE A 345 -1.59 0.78 -11.00
CA ILE A 345 -1.23 0.27 -12.34
C ILE A 345 -2.33 -0.58 -12.94
N GLY A 346 -3.11 -1.31 -12.13
CA GLY A 346 -4.35 -1.98 -12.52
C GLY A 346 -4.20 -3.42 -13.00
N SER A 347 -3.07 -4.09 -12.76
CA SER A 347 -2.91 -5.52 -13.01
C SER A 347 -1.86 -6.15 -12.10
N VAL A 348 -2.00 -7.46 -11.86
CA VAL A 348 -1.03 -8.23 -11.07
C VAL A 348 0.30 -8.31 -11.79
N SER A 349 0.32 -8.63 -13.08
CA SER A 349 1.56 -8.80 -13.85
C SER A 349 2.41 -7.53 -13.90
N GLU A 350 1.81 -6.37 -14.15
CA GLU A 350 2.54 -5.10 -14.14
C GLU A 350 3.06 -4.75 -12.74
N THR A 351 2.31 -5.10 -11.69
CA THR A 351 2.74 -4.96 -10.30
C THR A 351 3.97 -5.81 -10.00
N LEU A 352 3.98 -7.08 -10.46
CA LEU A 352 5.15 -7.96 -10.32
C LEU A 352 6.38 -7.37 -11.03
N GLU A 353 6.21 -6.80 -12.21
CA GLU A 353 7.33 -6.16 -12.94
C GLU A 353 7.87 -4.93 -12.22
N ALA A 354 7.01 -4.11 -11.60
CA ALA A 354 7.45 -2.97 -10.78
C ALA A 354 8.29 -3.43 -9.58
N ILE A 355 7.84 -4.47 -8.86
CA ILE A 355 8.59 -5.02 -7.72
C ILE A 355 9.94 -5.59 -8.17
N LYS A 356 9.98 -6.37 -9.25
CA LYS A 356 11.22 -6.94 -9.81
C LYS A 356 12.20 -5.85 -10.24
N MET A 357 11.71 -4.81 -10.90
CA MET A 357 12.55 -3.67 -11.30
C MET A 357 13.16 -2.96 -10.08
N ALA A 358 12.37 -2.71 -9.04
CA ALA A 358 12.82 -2.11 -7.79
C ALA A 358 13.94 -2.96 -7.15
N HIS A 359 13.69 -4.25 -6.93
CA HIS A 359 14.65 -5.17 -6.32
C HIS A 359 15.95 -5.28 -7.13
N LYS A 360 15.86 -5.34 -8.46
CA LYS A 360 17.04 -5.38 -9.34
C LYS A 360 17.91 -4.12 -9.23
N ALA A 361 17.30 -2.98 -8.91
CA ALA A 361 18.00 -1.71 -8.71
C ALA A 361 18.51 -1.50 -7.28
N GLY A 362 18.26 -2.45 -6.36
CA GLY A 362 18.59 -2.32 -4.94
C GLY A 362 17.58 -1.49 -4.14
N TYR A 363 16.42 -1.16 -4.71
CA TYR A 363 15.31 -0.53 -4.01
C TYR A 363 14.55 -1.57 -3.21
N THR A 364 14.01 -1.19 -2.07
CA THR A 364 12.96 -1.97 -1.39
C THR A 364 11.60 -1.72 -2.04
N ALA A 365 10.68 -2.65 -1.86
CA ALA A 365 9.29 -2.51 -2.26
C ALA A 365 8.41 -2.78 -1.04
N ILE A 366 7.32 -2.05 -0.92
CA ILE A 366 6.37 -2.15 0.19
C ILE A 366 5.02 -2.48 -0.37
N SER A 367 4.45 -3.64 -0.01
CA SER A 367 3.08 -3.98 -0.38
C SER A 367 2.10 -3.12 0.41
N SER A 368 1.19 -2.43 -0.26
CA SER A 368 0.34 -1.41 0.37
C SER A 368 -1.13 -1.57 0.07
N HIS A 369 -1.96 -1.23 1.06
CA HIS A 369 -3.39 -1.01 0.94
C HIS A 369 -3.72 0.33 0.26
N ARG A 370 -5.02 0.62 0.17
CA ARG A 370 -5.55 1.97 -0.11
C ARG A 370 -6.47 2.42 1.03
N SER A 371 -6.85 3.70 1.03
CA SER A 371 -7.77 4.25 2.05
C SER A 371 -9.16 3.60 2.01
N GLY A 372 -9.69 3.30 0.83
CA GLY A 372 -10.89 2.49 0.63
C GLY A 372 -10.54 1.03 0.34
N GLU A 373 -10.79 0.13 1.29
CA GLU A 373 -10.45 -1.28 1.22
C GLU A 373 -11.69 -2.18 1.29
N THR A 374 -11.46 -3.44 0.94
CA THR A 374 -12.43 -4.54 1.07
C THR A 374 -11.84 -5.64 1.96
N GLU A 375 -12.54 -6.76 2.10
CA GLU A 375 -12.01 -7.97 2.76
C GLU A 375 -10.94 -8.71 1.95
N ASP A 376 -10.64 -8.30 0.71
CA ASP A 376 -9.59 -8.91 -0.13
C ASP A 376 -8.22 -8.80 0.56
N THR A 377 -7.48 -9.91 0.61
CA THR A 377 -6.20 -10.05 1.31
C THR A 377 -5.01 -10.24 0.37
N THR A 378 -5.18 -10.01 -0.92
CA THR A 378 -4.16 -10.26 -1.94
C THR A 378 -2.83 -9.59 -1.66
N ILE A 379 -2.84 -8.37 -1.09
CA ILE A 379 -1.59 -7.66 -0.75
C ILE A 379 -0.75 -8.35 0.33
N ALA A 380 -1.36 -9.15 1.19
CA ALA A 380 -0.65 -9.99 2.16
C ALA A 380 0.09 -11.13 1.47
N ASP A 381 -0.60 -11.86 0.58
CA ASP A 381 0.03 -12.90 -0.24
C ASP A 381 1.13 -12.34 -1.14
N LEU A 382 0.90 -11.17 -1.76
CA LEU A 382 1.88 -10.49 -2.61
C LEU A 382 3.16 -10.16 -1.84
N ALA A 383 3.04 -9.66 -0.62
CA ALA A 383 4.19 -9.31 0.22
C ALA A 383 5.11 -10.51 0.48
N VAL A 384 4.54 -11.67 0.78
CA VAL A 384 5.30 -12.91 1.01
C VAL A 384 5.79 -13.48 -0.32
N ALA A 385 4.96 -13.49 -1.36
CA ALA A 385 5.30 -14.01 -2.68
C ALA A 385 6.59 -13.41 -3.24
N LEU A 386 6.72 -12.10 -3.20
CA LEU A 386 7.85 -11.36 -3.75
C LEU A 386 8.91 -10.98 -2.71
N ASN A 387 8.77 -11.46 -1.47
CA ASN A 387 9.68 -11.11 -0.38
C ASN A 387 9.88 -9.59 -0.26
N THR A 388 8.79 -8.83 -0.28
CA THR A 388 8.87 -7.36 -0.13
C THR A 388 9.42 -6.97 1.24
N CYS A 389 9.32 -7.84 2.21
CA CYS A 389 9.79 -7.67 3.59
C CYS A 389 9.10 -6.54 4.37
N GLN A 390 8.19 -5.81 3.76
CA GLN A 390 7.44 -4.72 4.37
C GLN A 390 6.01 -4.69 3.83
N ILE A 391 5.05 -4.35 4.69
CA ILE A 391 3.64 -4.15 4.33
C ILE A 391 3.09 -2.92 5.04
N LYS A 392 2.42 -2.06 4.28
CA LYS A 392 1.70 -0.88 4.77
C LYS A 392 0.20 -1.12 4.61
N THR A 393 -0.49 -1.51 5.69
CA THR A 393 -1.92 -1.85 5.62
C THR A 393 -2.73 -1.38 6.84
N GLY A 394 -2.36 -0.24 7.40
CA GLY A 394 -3.11 0.45 8.45
C GLY A 394 -2.80 -0.04 9.86
N ALA A 395 -3.61 0.42 10.81
CA ALA A 395 -3.53 0.07 12.22
C ALA A 395 -4.06 -1.35 12.51
N PRO A 396 -3.83 -1.91 13.71
CA PRO A 396 -4.46 -3.17 14.13
C PRO A 396 -5.93 -2.92 14.56
N SER A 397 -6.66 -2.21 13.75
CA SER A 397 -8.03 -1.75 13.95
C SER A 397 -8.73 -1.62 12.60
N ARG A 398 -10.04 -1.86 12.54
CA ARG A 398 -10.90 -1.99 11.36
C ARG A 398 -10.64 -3.30 10.60
N THR A 399 -11.74 -4.03 10.36
CA THR A 399 -11.69 -5.42 9.86
C THR A 399 -10.97 -5.56 8.52
N GLU A 400 -11.15 -4.62 7.61
CA GLU A 400 -10.50 -4.61 6.29
C GLU A 400 -8.97 -4.48 6.37
N ARG A 401 -8.44 -3.88 7.44
CA ARG A 401 -6.99 -3.82 7.75
C ARG A 401 -6.53 -5.11 8.43
N VAL A 402 -7.24 -5.49 9.48
CA VAL A 402 -6.95 -6.68 10.28
C VAL A 402 -7.01 -7.96 9.45
N ALA A 403 -7.87 -8.02 8.43
CA ALA A 403 -7.95 -9.15 7.51
C ALA A 403 -6.60 -9.48 6.85
N LYS A 404 -5.84 -8.46 6.45
CA LYS A 404 -4.50 -8.62 5.84
C LYS A 404 -3.50 -9.18 6.86
N TYR A 405 -3.51 -8.67 8.08
CA TYR A 405 -2.66 -9.19 9.16
C TYR A 405 -3.02 -10.62 9.55
N ASN A 406 -4.30 -10.95 9.63
CA ASN A 406 -4.75 -12.31 9.89
C ASN A 406 -4.33 -13.28 8.78
N GLN A 407 -4.35 -12.83 7.51
CA GLN A 407 -3.85 -13.63 6.40
C GLN A 407 -2.34 -13.92 6.54
N LEU A 408 -1.55 -12.96 6.97
CA LEU A 408 -0.12 -13.15 7.23
C LEU A 408 0.15 -14.12 8.39
N LEU A 409 -0.70 -14.14 9.43
CA LEU A 409 -0.63 -15.16 10.50
C LEU A 409 -0.84 -16.57 9.95
N ARG A 410 -1.81 -16.75 9.05
CA ARG A 410 -2.07 -18.05 8.40
C ARG A 410 -0.89 -18.48 7.53
N ILE A 411 -0.32 -17.55 6.77
CA ILE A 411 0.86 -17.80 5.92
C ILE A 411 2.08 -18.18 6.79
N GLU A 412 2.32 -17.50 7.90
CA GLU A 412 3.39 -17.84 8.83
C GLU A 412 3.22 -19.25 9.40
N GLU A 413 2.00 -19.60 9.82
CA GLU A 413 1.69 -20.95 10.31
C GLU A 413 1.92 -22.01 9.23
N GLU A 414 1.47 -21.75 8.00
CA GLU A 414 1.67 -22.67 6.87
C GLU A 414 3.13 -22.87 6.48
N LEU A 415 3.94 -21.80 6.52
CA LEU A 415 5.38 -21.88 6.29
C LEU A 415 6.14 -22.59 7.43
N GLY A 416 5.64 -22.50 8.65
CA GLY A 416 6.24 -23.14 9.81
C GLY A 416 7.71 -22.75 10.00
N ALA A 417 8.60 -23.73 10.07
CA ALA A 417 10.03 -23.50 10.25
C ALA A 417 10.73 -22.82 9.06
N SER A 418 10.07 -22.73 7.90
CA SER A 418 10.59 -22.03 6.71
C SER A 418 10.29 -20.54 6.74
N ALA A 419 9.42 -20.07 7.63
CA ALA A 419 9.08 -18.67 7.77
C ALA A 419 10.29 -17.86 8.26
N VAL A 420 10.54 -16.72 7.62
CA VAL A 420 11.58 -15.77 8.01
C VAL A 420 10.93 -14.42 8.31
N TYR A 421 11.16 -13.90 9.52
CA TYR A 421 10.81 -12.52 9.84
C TYR A 421 12.09 -11.67 9.80
N PRO A 422 12.21 -10.73 8.85
CA PRO A 422 13.49 -10.09 8.55
C PRO A 422 13.93 -9.05 9.57
N GLY A 423 13.00 -8.44 10.36
CA GLY A 423 13.32 -7.35 11.27
C GLY A 423 14.04 -6.21 10.55
N MET A 424 15.17 -5.75 11.09
CA MET A 424 16.00 -4.71 10.45
C MET A 424 16.55 -5.13 9.08
N GLY A 425 16.63 -6.42 8.78
CA GLY A 425 17.00 -6.92 7.44
C GLY A 425 16.00 -6.62 6.35
N ALA A 426 14.83 -6.05 6.68
CA ALA A 426 13.84 -5.58 5.70
C ALA A 426 14.29 -4.34 4.93
N PHE A 427 15.25 -3.59 5.44
CA PHE A 427 15.70 -2.31 4.90
C PHE A 427 17.02 -2.44 4.14
N ASN A 428 17.25 -1.54 3.21
CA ASN A 428 18.48 -1.40 2.43
C ASN A 428 19.36 -0.22 2.91
N VAL A 429 19.16 0.27 4.13
CA VAL A 429 19.86 1.42 4.72
C VAL A 429 20.78 1.01 5.86
N LYS A 430 21.77 1.85 6.14
CA LYS A 430 22.78 1.64 7.19
C LYS A 430 22.41 2.45 8.44
N ARG A 431 21.65 1.86 9.35
CA ARG A 431 21.23 2.55 10.58
C ARG A 431 21.40 1.66 11.81
#